data_90d51f13c1658faa6f9ab23a444be5b1
#
_entry.id   90d51f13c1658faa6f9ab23a444be5b1
#
_cell.length_a   1.000
_cell.length_b   1.000
_cell.length_c   1.000
_cell.angle_alpha   90.00
_cell.angle_beta   90.00
_cell.angle_gamma   90.00
#
_symmetry.space_group_name_H-M   'P 1'
#
loop_
_entity.id
_entity.type
_entity.pdbx_description
1 polymer ?
#
loop_
_entity_poly.entity_id
_entity_poly.type
_entity_poly.pdbx_seq_one_letter_code
_entity_poly.pdbx_strand_id
1 'polypeptide(L)'
;MKNIYITTAIPYVNGLPHIGHAEDYLLADIYKRYQELLGNSVRFQAGTDEHGNKIEKKAKSLGINTQKYVDDNAKKFQEFIARFDVQYTDFIRTSDPEHMKRVQEIWRKLKSHIYTASYDGWYCEGCESFVTEKEYTENQGICPDHQTPYIRLFESNYYFRISDFKDEIRAKIESGEMQILPEFRKNEILKLLADAPDVSISRPKSHLSWGIPVPGDDSQVMYVWMDALTNYITVLGYPDQDISKFWPATVSIVGKDTVSYTHL
;
A
#
# COMPACT_ATOMS: atom_id res chain seq x y z
N MET A 1 -22.96 12.96 -17.67
CA MET A 1 -21.94 11.88 -17.63
C MET A 1 -20.81 12.34 -16.72
N LYS A 2 -20.55 11.61 -15.63
CA LYS A 2 -19.45 11.90 -14.70
C LYS A 2 -18.30 10.92 -14.96
N ASN A 3 -17.10 11.31 -14.59
CA ASN A 3 -15.96 10.39 -14.54
C ASN A 3 -15.86 9.85 -13.11
N ILE A 4 -15.88 8.54 -12.99
CA ILE A 4 -15.87 7.82 -11.71
C ILE A 4 -14.59 7.00 -11.65
N TYR A 5 -13.85 7.14 -10.57
CA TYR A 5 -12.68 6.32 -10.32
C TYR A 5 -12.87 5.53 -9.02
N ILE A 6 -12.76 4.22 -9.13
CA ILE A 6 -12.92 3.26 -8.04
C ILE A 6 -11.58 2.58 -7.82
N THR A 7 -11.12 2.56 -6.58
CA THR A 7 -9.90 1.84 -6.20
C THR A 7 -10.22 0.75 -5.19
N THR A 8 -9.49 -0.35 -5.27
CA THR A 8 -9.44 -1.36 -4.21
C THR A 8 -8.04 -1.44 -3.65
N ALA A 9 -7.90 -1.85 -2.39
CA ALA A 9 -6.62 -2.25 -1.87
C ALA A 9 -6.02 -3.35 -2.76
N ILE A 10 -4.71 -3.28 -3.01
CA ILE A 10 -4.00 -4.29 -3.77
C ILE A 10 -3.41 -5.34 -2.81
N PRO A 11 -3.77 -6.62 -2.93
CA PRO A 11 -3.31 -7.65 -2.01
C PRO A 11 -1.83 -7.98 -2.19
N TYR A 12 -1.18 -8.30 -1.07
CA TYR A 12 0.19 -8.77 -1.01
C TYR A 12 0.29 -10.22 -1.48
N VAL A 13 1.09 -10.49 -2.52
CA VAL A 13 1.13 -11.80 -3.19
C VAL A 13 2.00 -12.87 -2.49
N ASN A 14 2.06 -12.85 -1.17
CA ASN A 14 2.77 -13.83 -0.38
C ASN A 14 2.05 -15.18 -0.23
N GLY A 15 0.79 -15.25 -0.67
CA GLY A 15 -0.08 -16.43 -0.61
C GLY A 15 -1.09 -16.48 -1.75
N LEU A 16 -2.03 -17.43 -1.64
CA LEU A 16 -3.12 -17.56 -2.59
C LEU A 16 -4.27 -16.59 -2.25
N PRO A 17 -5.03 -16.12 -3.27
CA PRO A 17 -6.24 -15.35 -3.00
C PRO A 17 -7.27 -16.17 -2.20
N HIS A 18 -8.07 -15.48 -1.39
CA HIS A 18 -9.12 -16.08 -0.56
C HIS A 18 -10.40 -15.24 -0.61
N ILE A 19 -11.48 -15.74 0.00
CA ILE A 19 -12.80 -15.12 -0.08
C ILE A 19 -12.85 -13.66 0.43
N GLY A 20 -12.01 -13.28 1.38
CA GLY A 20 -11.90 -11.90 1.85
C GLY A 20 -11.47 -10.92 0.75
N HIS A 21 -10.56 -11.34 -0.15
CA HIS A 21 -10.22 -10.52 -1.31
C HIS A 21 -11.39 -10.38 -2.31
N ALA A 22 -12.25 -11.43 -2.43
CA ALA A 22 -13.40 -11.37 -3.31
C ALA A 22 -14.40 -10.31 -2.88
N GLU A 23 -14.58 -10.08 -1.58
CA GLU A 23 -15.51 -9.08 -1.06
C GLU A 23 -15.19 -7.68 -1.57
N ASP A 24 -13.94 -7.24 -1.45
CA ASP A 24 -13.51 -5.91 -1.90
C ASP A 24 -13.72 -5.74 -3.41
N TYR A 25 -13.35 -6.74 -4.21
CA TYR A 25 -13.54 -6.71 -5.66
C TYR A 25 -15.00 -6.72 -6.09
N LEU A 26 -15.84 -7.52 -5.42
CA LEU A 26 -17.27 -7.59 -5.72
C LEU A 26 -17.99 -6.29 -5.38
N LEU A 27 -17.68 -5.66 -4.24
CA LEU A 27 -18.23 -4.36 -3.87
C LEU A 27 -17.87 -3.29 -4.91
N ALA A 28 -16.61 -3.29 -5.36
CA ALA A 28 -16.15 -2.36 -6.39
C ALA A 28 -16.85 -2.58 -7.74
N ASP A 29 -17.01 -3.84 -8.16
CA ASP A 29 -17.66 -4.20 -9.42
C ASP A 29 -19.16 -3.88 -9.41
N ILE A 30 -19.84 -4.14 -8.30
CA ILE A 30 -21.25 -3.76 -8.13
C ILE A 30 -21.41 -2.25 -8.29
N TYR A 31 -20.57 -1.47 -7.62
CA TYR A 31 -20.60 -0.01 -7.71
C TYR A 31 -20.28 0.47 -9.13
N LYS A 32 -19.27 -0.14 -9.77
CA LYS A 32 -18.92 0.14 -11.18
C LYS A 32 -20.12 -0.07 -12.10
N ARG A 33 -20.73 -1.26 -12.07
CA ARG A 33 -21.89 -1.61 -12.91
C ARG A 33 -23.06 -0.65 -12.67
N TYR A 34 -23.31 -0.28 -11.41
CA TYR A 34 -24.32 0.72 -11.08
C TYR A 34 -24.02 2.08 -11.72
N GLN A 35 -22.79 2.55 -11.65
CA GLN A 35 -22.41 3.83 -12.25
C GLN A 35 -22.49 3.80 -13.79
N GLU A 36 -22.15 2.69 -14.41
CA GLU A 36 -22.29 2.50 -15.87
C GLU A 36 -23.76 2.51 -16.30
N LEU A 37 -24.65 1.88 -15.53
CA LEU A 37 -26.09 1.95 -15.77
C LEU A 37 -26.65 3.39 -15.68
N LEU A 38 -26.03 4.26 -14.88
CA LEU A 38 -26.35 5.68 -14.81
C LEU A 38 -25.72 6.50 -15.96
N GLY A 39 -25.01 5.85 -16.89
CA GLY A 39 -24.36 6.50 -18.03
C GLY A 39 -23.04 7.22 -17.69
N ASN A 40 -22.41 6.88 -16.57
CA ASN A 40 -21.12 7.45 -16.18
C ASN A 40 -19.94 6.69 -16.82
N SER A 41 -18.82 7.41 -17.03
CA SER A 41 -17.55 6.80 -17.44
C SER A 41 -16.81 6.30 -16.21
N VAL A 42 -16.51 5.02 -16.14
CA VAL A 42 -15.94 4.40 -14.94
C VAL A 42 -14.56 3.81 -15.23
N ARG A 43 -13.60 4.11 -14.35
CA ARG A 43 -12.36 3.33 -14.20
C ARG A 43 -12.41 2.59 -12.87
N PHE A 44 -12.07 1.31 -12.90
CA PHE A 44 -11.94 0.48 -11.71
C PHE A 44 -10.57 -0.17 -11.69
N GLN A 45 -9.76 0.23 -10.71
CA GLN A 45 -8.42 -0.30 -10.49
C GLN A 45 -8.47 -1.49 -9.53
N ALA A 46 -7.89 -2.61 -9.97
CA ALA A 46 -7.46 -3.74 -9.16
C ALA A 46 -5.95 -3.91 -9.32
N GLY A 47 -5.32 -4.78 -8.55
CA GLY A 47 -3.88 -5.01 -8.70
C GLY A 47 -3.31 -5.95 -7.66
N THR A 48 -1.97 -6.03 -7.66
CA THR A 48 -1.18 -6.84 -6.73
C THR A 48 0.02 -6.06 -6.19
N ASP A 49 0.26 -6.20 -4.88
CA ASP A 49 1.45 -5.71 -4.19
C ASP A 49 2.51 -6.82 -4.19
N GLU A 50 3.65 -6.57 -4.84
CA GLU A 50 4.60 -7.60 -5.25
C GLU A 50 6.02 -7.42 -4.69
N HIS A 51 6.29 -6.35 -3.94
CA HIS A 51 7.58 -6.12 -3.31
C HIS A 51 7.57 -6.48 -1.81
N GLY A 52 8.77 -6.59 -1.22
CA GLY A 52 8.94 -6.81 0.21
C GLY A 52 9.65 -8.11 0.57
N ASN A 53 10.13 -8.15 1.82
CA ASN A 53 11.00 -9.22 2.34
C ASN A 53 10.29 -10.58 2.40
N LYS A 54 9.00 -10.60 2.76
CA LYS A 54 8.23 -11.87 2.86
C LYS A 54 8.12 -12.58 1.52
N ILE A 55 7.91 -11.82 0.43
CA ILE A 55 7.85 -12.37 -0.94
C ILE A 55 9.21 -12.93 -1.34
N GLU A 56 10.29 -12.17 -1.12
CA GLU A 56 11.64 -12.61 -1.44
C GLU A 56 12.02 -13.87 -0.66
N LYS A 57 11.80 -13.88 0.67
CA LYS A 57 12.04 -15.04 1.53
C LYS A 57 11.24 -16.26 1.06
N LYS A 58 9.97 -16.05 0.69
CA LYS A 58 9.10 -17.14 0.21
C LYS A 58 9.58 -17.71 -1.11
N ALA A 59 9.93 -16.87 -2.08
CA ALA A 59 10.48 -17.30 -3.36
C ALA A 59 11.79 -18.10 -3.16
N LYS A 60 12.71 -17.58 -2.35
CA LYS A 60 13.97 -18.26 -2.00
C LYS A 60 13.73 -19.63 -1.33
N SER A 61 12.77 -19.73 -0.41
CA SER A 61 12.43 -20.99 0.27
C SER A 61 11.90 -22.08 -0.69
N LEU A 62 11.31 -21.65 -1.81
CA LEU A 62 10.79 -22.52 -2.86
C LEU A 62 11.81 -22.80 -3.97
N GLY A 63 13.00 -22.18 -3.91
CA GLY A 63 14.01 -22.28 -4.96
C GLY A 63 13.59 -21.61 -6.29
N ILE A 64 12.70 -20.63 -6.22
CA ILE A 64 12.14 -19.94 -7.41
C ILE A 64 12.68 -18.51 -7.47
N ASN A 65 12.94 -18.01 -8.68
CA ASN A 65 13.25 -16.61 -8.90
C ASN A 65 12.08 -15.72 -8.43
N THR A 66 12.37 -14.62 -7.73
CA THR A 66 11.35 -13.78 -7.10
C THR A 66 10.39 -13.16 -8.12
N GLN A 67 10.89 -12.68 -9.27
CA GLN A 67 10.02 -12.16 -10.35
C GLN A 67 9.05 -13.24 -10.85
N LYS A 68 9.56 -14.46 -11.10
CA LYS A 68 8.70 -15.57 -11.51
C LYS A 68 7.64 -15.91 -10.45
N TYR A 69 8.01 -15.87 -9.17
CA TYR A 69 7.09 -16.14 -8.07
C TYR A 69 5.93 -15.13 -8.07
N VAL A 70 6.22 -13.83 -8.22
CA VAL A 70 5.17 -12.80 -8.24
C VAL A 70 4.34 -12.86 -9.52
N ASP A 71 4.95 -13.18 -10.68
CA ASP A 71 4.23 -13.37 -11.94
C ASP A 71 3.19 -14.50 -11.83
N ASP A 72 3.61 -15.64 -11.28
CA ASP A 72 2.74 -16.81 -11.12
C ASP A 72 1.59 -16.50 -10.12
N ASN A 73 1.85 -15.73 -9.06
CA ASN A 73 0.82 -15.36 -8.09
C ASN A 73 -0.11 -14.27 -8.61
N ALA A 74 0.39 -13.23 -9.26
CA ALA A 74 -0.44 -12.21 -9.88
C ALA A 74 -1.45 -12.83 -10.86
N LYS A 75 -1.00 -13.82 -11.66
CA LYS A 75 -1.90 -14.58 -12.54
C LYS A 75 -3.01 -15.31 -11.77
N LYS A 76 -2.68 -15.92 -10.62
CA LYS A 76 -3.70 -16.58 -9.78
C LYS A 76 -4.72 -15.58 -9.23
N PHE A 77 -4.29 -14.35 -8.87
CA PHE A 77 -5.22 -13.29 -8.47
C PHE A 77 -6.13 -12.89 -9.63
N GLN A 78 -5.61 -12.70 -10.83
CA GLN A 78 -6.42 -12.40 -12.02
C GLN A 78 -7.42 -13.53 -12.33
N GLU A 79 -6.99 -14.79 -12.29
CA GLU A 79 -7.85 -15.95 -12.48
C GLU A 79 -8.92 -16.07 -11.38
N PHE A 80 -8.56 -15.73 -10.14
CA PHE A 80 -9.50 -15.69 -9.02
C PHE A 80 -10.58 -14.62 -9.22
N ILE A 81 -10.20 -13.41 -9.56
CA ILE A 81 -11.11 -12.28 -9.86
C ILE A 81 -12.07 -12.65 -11.01
N ALA A 82 -11.53 -13.26 -12.06
CA ALA A 82 -12.32 -13.67 -13.23
C ALA A 82 -13.41 -14.71 -12.89
N ARG A 83 -13.20 -15.58 -11.88
CA ARG A 83 -14.21 -16.55 -11.43
C ARG A 83 -15.46 -15.91 -10.84
N PHE A 84 -15.37 -14.68 -10.38
CA PHE A 84 -16.49 -13.90 -9.85
C PHE A 84 -17.11 -12.94 -10.89
N ASP A 85 -16.66 -13.03 -12.15
CA ASP A 85 -17.08 -12.11 -13.26
C ASP A 85 -16.86 -10.63 -12.91
N VAL A 86 -15.85 -10.33 -12.11
CA VAL A 86 -15.46 -8.95 -11.77
C VAL A 86 -14.78 -8.30 -12.97
N GLN A 87 -15.25 -7.13 -13.37
CA GLN A 87 -14.82 -6.42 -14.57
C GLN A 87 -14.02 -5.15 -14.22
N TYR A 88 -12.79 -5.31 -13.72
CA TYR A 88 -11.87 -4.18 -13.56
C TYR A 88 -11.47 -3.62 -14.93
N THR A 89 -11.14 -2.34 -15.00
CA THR A 89 -10.61 -1.69 -16.22
C THR A 89 -9.08 -1.69 -16.24
N ASP A 90 -8.48 -1.67 -15.07
CA ASP A 90 -7.03 -1.56 -14.89
C ASP A 90 -6.56 -2.58 -13.86
N PHE A 91 -5.48 -3.28 -14.16
CA PHE A 91 -4.81 -4.18 -13.23
C PHE A 91 -3.36 -3.75 -13.07
N ILE A 92 -3.03 -3.16 -11.92
CA ILE A 92 -1.69 -2.70 -11.61
C ILE A 92 -0.87 -3.78 -10.92
N ARG A 93 0.39 -3.90 -11.29
CA ARG A 93 1.37 -4.73 -10.61
C ARG A 93 2.50 -3.82 -10.11
N THR A 94 2.84 -3.89 -8.83
CA THR A 94 3.91 -3.01 -8.32
C THR A 94 5.29 -3.37 -8.86
N SER A 95 5.49 -4.60 -9.37
CA SER A 95 6.71 -5.01 -10.09
C SER A 95 6.75 -4.61 -11.58
N ASP A 96 5.70 -3.94 -12.10
CA ASP A 96 5.69 -3.43 -13.47
C ASP A 96 6.75 -2.32 -13.64
N PRO A 97 7.64 -2.39 -14.65
CA PRO A 97 8.67 -1.39 -14.89
C PRO A 97 8.15 0.05 -15.03
N GLU A 98 6.98 0.24 -15.66
CA GLU A 98 6.39 1.58 -15.78
C GLU A 98 5.89 2.12 -14.44
N HIS A 99 5.30 1.26 -13.61
CA HIS A 99 4.95 1.63 -12.23
C HIS A 99 6.20 2.02 -11.45
N MET A 100 7.23 1.18 -11.43
CA MET A 100 8.48 1.42 -10.71
C MET A 100 9.13 2.76 -11.12
N LYS A 101 9.18 3.05 -12.41
CA LYS A 101 9.69 4.32 -12.94
C LYS A 101 8.88 5.52 -12.41
N ARG A 102 7.55 5.44 -12.46
CA ARG A 102 6.66 6.50 -11.96
C ARG A 102 6.81 6.72 -10.46
N VAL A 103 6.95 5.66 -9.68
CA VAL A 103 7.20 5.76 -8.24
C VAL A 103 8.51 6.49 -7.96
N GLN A 104 9.57 6.22 -8.70
CA GLN A 104 10.83 6.95 -8.58
C GLN A 104 10.69 8.44 -8.91
N GLU A 105 9.87 8.81 -9.89
CA GLU A 105 9.58 10.23 -10.19
C GLU A 105 8.73 10.88 -9.08
N ILE A 106 7.76 10.16 -8.51
CA ILE A 106 6.97 10.61 -7.36
C ILE A 106 7.90 10.86 -6.16
N TRP A 107 8.82 9.94 -5.88
CA TRP A 107 9.82 10.13 -4.83
C TRP A 107 10.60 11.45 -5.00
N ARG A 108 11.06 11.76 -6.23
CA ARG A 108 11.78 13.00 -6.52
C ARG A 108 10.91 14.24 -6.27
N LYS A 109 9.62 14.16 -6.61
CA LYS A 109 8.66 15.26 -6.36
C LYS A 109 8.37 15.47 -4.87
N LEU A 110 8.36 14.39 -4.08
CA LEU A 110 8.11 14.43 -2.65
C LEU A 110 9.36 14.74 -1.80
N LYS A 111 10.51 15.02 -2.42
CA LYS A 111 11.79 15.19 -1.73
C LYS A 111 11.77 16.19 -0.57
N SER A 112 10.98 17.25 -0.65
CA SER A 112 10.82 18.25 0.43
C SER A 112 10.16 17.68 1.69
N HIS A 113 9.38 16.61 1.56
CA HIS A 113 8.67 15.92 2.64
C HIS A 113 9.37 14.63 3.09
N ILE A 114 10.58 14.39 2.55
CA ILE A 114 11.37 13.19 2.88
C ILE A 114 12.61 13.63 3.65
N TYR A 115 12.92 12.92 4.72
CA TYR A 115 14.13 13.11 5.52
C TYR A 115 14.75 11.77 5.91
N THR A 116 16.00 11.78 6.34
CA THR A 116 16.68 10.58 6.86
C THR A 116 16.68 10.60 8.38
N ALA A 117 16.43 9.45 8.98
CA ALA A 117 16.59 9.24 10.41
C ALA A 117 17.16 7.85 10.68
N SER A 118 17.95 7.75 11.75
CA SER A 118 18.43 6.46 12.24
C SER A 118 17.58 6.02 13.43
N TYR A 119 17.26 4.75 13.46
CA TYR A 119 16.51 4.14 14.54
C TYR A 119 17.30 2.94 15.08
N ASP A 120 17.43 2.89 16.40
CA ASP A 120 18.00 1.75 17.14
C ASP A 120 16.90 1.24 18.06
N GLY A 121 16.37 0.06 17.79
CA GLY A 121 15.25 -0.46 18.54
C GLY A 121 14.98 -1.93 18.32
N TRP A 122 13.95 -2.40 18.99
CA TRP A 122 13.46 -3.77 18.88
C TRP A 122 12.58 -3.91 17.63
N TYR A 123 12.85 -4.91 16.82
CA TYR A 123 12.19 -5.13 15.53
C TYR A 123 11.57 -6.53 15.47
N CYS A 124 10.36 -6.61 14.95
CA CYS A 124 9.70 -7.87 14.61
C CYS A 124 9.81 -8.14 13.11
N GLU A 125 10.51 -9.19 12.72
CA GLU A 125 10.61 -9.57 11.31
C GLU A 125 9.26 -9.99 10.71
N GLY A 126 8.37 -10.54 11.52
CA GLY A 126 7.03 -10.96 11.08
C GLY A 126 6.08 -9.79 10.84
N CYS A 127 6.09 -8.77 11.73
CA CYS A 127 5.32 -7.54 11.57
C CYS A 127 5.98 -6.57 10.58
N GLU A 128 7.27 -6.76 10.29
CA GLU A 128 8.11 -5.83 9.53
C GLU A 128 8.13 -4.42 10.15
N SER A 129 8.08 -4.33 11.48
CA SER A 129 7.99 -3.07 12.22
C SER A 129 8.82 -3.07 13.49
N PHE A 130 9.24 -1.87 13.89
CA PHE A 130 9.82 -1.63 15.21
C PHE A 130 8.74 -1.60 16.27
N VAL A 131 9.11 -2.00 17.49
CA VAL A 131 8.29 -1.91 18.70
C VAL A 131 8.98 -1.02 19.74
N THR A 132 8.19 -0.42 20.61
CA THR A 132 8.71 0.40 21.69
C THR A 132 9.33 -0.47 22.77
N GLU A 133 10.21 0.13 23.60
CA GLU A 133 10.76 -0.56 24.81
C GLU A 133 9.65 -1.05 25.75
N LYS A 134 8.55 -0.31 25.81
CA LYS A 134 7.38 -0.70 26.61
C LYS A 134 6.76 -1.99 26.04
N GLU A 135 6.47 -2.04 24.77
CA GLU A 135 5.90 -3.22 24.10
C GLU A 135 6.84 -4.42 24.17
N TYR A 136 8.15 -4.21 24.00
CA TYR A 136 9.16 -5.25 24.17
C TYR A 136 9.10 -5.87 25.58
N THR A 137 9.01 -5.03 26.61
CA THR A 137 8.97 -5.47 28.00
C THR A 137 7.65 -6.17 28.33
N GLU A 138 6.51 -5.61 27.92
CA GLU A 138 5.18 -6.17 28.13
C GLU A 138 5.03 -7.54 27.46
N ASN A 139 5.60 -7.70 26.26
CA ASN A 139 5.58 -8.93 25.50
C ASN A 139 6.75 -9.88 25.82
N GLN A 140 7.55 -9.60 26.85
CA GLN A 140 8.67 -10.43 27.28
C GLN A 140 9.66 -10.76 26.17
N GLY A 141 9.89 -9.82 25.24
CA GLY A 141 10.81 -9.97 24.12
C GLY A 141 10.29 -10.83 22.97
N ILE A 142 9.03 -11.24 22.97
CA ILE A 142 8.43 -12.11 21.93
C ILE A 142 7.23 -11.39 21.30
N CYS A 143 7.18 -11.37 19.98
CA CYS A 143 6.03 -10.82 19.25
C CYS A 143 4.77 -11.66 19.51
N PRO A 144 3.66 -11.08 19.99
CA PRO A 144 2.43 -11.83 20.27
C PRO A 144 1.77 -12.40 19.02
N ASP A 145 1.90 -11.72 17.86
CA ASP A 145 1.27 -12.15 16.62
C ASP A 145 2.05 -13.27 15.90
N HIS A 146 3.38 -13.19 15.96
CA HIS A 146 4.24 -14.12 15.19
C HIS A 146 4.95 -15.14 16.07
N GLN A 147 4.88 -15.04 17.41
CA GLN A 147 5.53 -15.93 18.38
C GLN A 147 7.05 -16.07 18.13
N THR A 148 7.67 -14.99 17.62
CA THR A 148 9.11 -14.91 17.33
C THR A 148 9.78 -13.88 18.22
N PRO A 149 11.05 -14.08 18.64
CA PRO A 149 11.80 -13.08 19.40
C PRO A 149 11.96 -11.79 18.60
N TYR A 150 11.89 -10.64 19.28
CA TYR A 150 12.34 -9.38 18.71
C TYR A 150 13.86 -9.38 18.57
N ILE A 151 14.36 -8.78 17.53
CA ILE A 151 15.79 -8.55 17.30
C ILE A 151 16.11 -7.08 17.51
N ARG A 152 17.30 -6.75 18.03
CA ARG A 152 17.75 -5.37 18.07
C ARG A 152 18.33 -5.00 16.72
N LEU A 153 17.80 -3.94 16.12
CA LEU A 153 18.17 -3.53 14.77
C LEU A 153 18.48 -2.04 14.76
N PHE A 154 19.62 -1.71 14.16
CA PHE A 154 20.00 -0.33 13.86
C PHE A 154 19.87 -0.10 12.36
N GLU A 155 18.99 0.81 11.98
CA GLU A 155 18.80 1.19 10.58
C GLU A 155 18.81 2.70 10.40
N SER A 156 19.31 3.15 9.26
CA SER A 156 19.14 4.52 8.78
C SER A 156 18.24 4.46 7.55
N ASN A 157 17.06 5.05 7.65
CA ASN A 157 16.03 4.97 6.65
C ASN A 157 15.56 6.36 6.22
N TYR A 158 14.91 6.44 5.08
CA TYR A 158 14.13 7.60 4.66
C TYR A 158 12.74 7.54 5.27
N TYR A 159 12.26 8.70 5.71
CA TYR A 159 10.93 8.89 6.31
C TYR A 159 10.14 9.92 5.54
N PHE A 160 8.84 9.67 5.37
CA PHE A 160 7.90 10.62 4.81
C PHE A 160 7.15 11.34 5.93
N ARG A 161 7.11 12.70 5.84
CA ARG A 161 6.44 13.55 6.82
C ARG A 161 4.93 13.54 6.62
N ILE A 162 4.26 12.52 7.14
CA ILE A 162 2.80 12.50 7.21
C ILE A 162 2.28 13.68 8.05
N SER A 163 3.07 14.12 9.03
CA SER A 163 2.78 15.28 9.86
C SER A 163 2.49 16.56 9.09
N ASP A 164 3.07 16.74 7.91
CA ASP A 164 2.83 17.90 7.05
C ASP A 164 1.41 17.94 6.47
N PHE A 165 0.69 16.82 6.46
CA PHE A 165 -0.61 16.64 5.78
C PHE A 165 -1.79 16.39 6.72
N LYS A 166 -1.55 16.07 7.99
CA LYS A 166 -2.58 15.67 8.96
C LYS A 166 -3.73 16.67 9.09
N ASP A 167 -3.41 17.95 9.17
CA ASP A 167 -4.43 19.00 9.36
C ASP A 167 -5.31 19.16 8.13
N GLU A 168 -4.73 19.06 6.93
CA GLU A 168 -5.49 19.10 5.67
C GLU A 168 -6.42 17.89 5.55
N ILE A 169 -5.91 16.69 5.79
CA ILE A 169 -6.70 15.44 5.76
C ILE A 169 -7.83 15.50 6.77
N ARG A 170 -7.55 15.93 8.00
CA ARG A 170 -8.56 16.12 9.05
C ARG A 170 -9.66 17.07 8.60
N ALA A 171 -9.28 18.23 8.07
CA ALA A 171 -10.24 19.22 7.61
C ALA A 171 -11.16 18.66 6.51
N LYS A 172 -10.62 17.89 5.57
CA LYS A 172 -11.41 17.23 4.51
C LYS A 172 -12.38 16.19 5.06
N ILE A 173 -11.97 15.41 6.07
CA ILE A 173 -12.84 14.42 6.72
C ILE A 173 -13.96 15.12 7.53
N GLU A 174 -13.61 16.16 8.29
CA GLU A 174 -14.54 16.89 9.15
C GLU A 174 -15.57 17.69 8.33
N SER A 175 -15.15 18.28 7.21
CA SER A 175 -16.03 19.01 6.29
C SER A 175 -16.96 18.10 5.47
N GLY A 176 -16.65 16.80 5.41
CA GLY A 176 -17.36 15.83 4.55
C GLY A 176 -16.93 15.85 3.08
N GLU A 177 -15.87 16.59 2.73
CA GLU A 177 -15.24 16.50 1.40
C GLU A 177 -14.69 15.09 1.17
N MET A 178 -14.07 14.50 2.21
CA MET A 178 -13.67 13.10 2.27
C MET A 178 -14.59 12.35 3.23
N GLN A 179 -15.47 11.51 2.71
CA GLN A 179 -16.40 10.72 3.51
C GLN A 179 -15.78 9.39 3.93
N ILE A 180 -15.86 9.07 5.21
CA ILE A 180 -15.48 7.77 5.75
C ILE A 180 -16.75 6.94 5.98
N LEU A 181 -16.83 5.79 5.34
CA LEU A 181 -17.95 4.87 5.47
C LEU A 181 -17.49 3.48 5.96
N PRO A 182 -18.23 2.85 6.85
CA PRO A 182 -19.44 3.35 7.53
C PRO A 182 -19.09 4.46 8.54
N GLU A 183 -20.03 5.38 8.79
CA GLU A 183 -19.83 6.61 9.57
C GLU A 183 -19.20 6.38 10.96
N PHE A 184 -19.48 5.25 11.61
CA PHE A 184 -18.90 4.94 12.93
C PHE A 184 -17.36 4.79 12.90
N ARG A 185 -16.76 4.55 11.72
CA ARG A 185 -15.30 4.48 11.54
C ARG A 185 -14.62 5.84 11.52
N LYS A 186 -15.37 6.92 11.28
CA LYS A 186 -14.82 8.27 11.17
C LYS A 186 -14.01 8.69 12.39
N ASN A 187 -14.54 8.46 13.59
CA ASN A 187 -13.84 8.84 14.83
C ASN A 187 -12.57 8.00 15.05
N GLU A 188 -12.59 6.73 14.67
CA GLU A 188 -11.44 5.84 14.74
C GLU A 188 -10.33 6.35 13.80
N ILE A 189 -10.67 6.68 12.56
CA ILE A 189 -9.73 7.21 11.56
C ILE A 189 -9.13 8.55 11.99
N LEU A 190 -9.95 9.46 12.50
CA LEU A 190 -9.47 10.76 13.00
C LEU A 190 -8.49 10.60 14.17
N LYS A 191 -8.74 9.64 15.07
CA LYS A 191 -7.82 9.33 16.16
C LYS A 191 -6.51 8.73 15.64
N LEU A 192 -6.59 7.75 14.75
CA LEU A 192 -5.41 7.13 14.12
C LEU A 192 -4.58 8.19 13.39
N LEU A 193 -5.21 9.08 12.63
CA LEU A 193 -4.53 10.16 11.92
C LEU A 193 -3.81 11.12 12.90
N ALA A 194 -4.44 11.47 14.02
CA ALA A 194 -3.84 12.35 15.02
C ALA A 194 -2.55 11.74 15.60
N ASP A 195 -2.58 10.45 15.90
CA ASP A 195 -1.48 9.72 16.53
C ASP A 195 -0.44 9.16 15.53
N ALA A 196 -0.73 9.18 14.22
CA ALA A 196 0.13 8.58 13.18
C ALA A 196 1.54 9.18 13.21
N PRO A 197 2.61 8.39 13.34
CA PRO A 197 3.98 8.87 13.19
C PRO A 197 4.32 9.12 11.72
N ASP A 198 5.42 9.82 11.47
CA ASP A 198 6.02 9.83 10.14
C ASP A 198 6.41 8.42 9.71
N VAL A 199 6.23 8.13 8.42
CA VAL A 199 6.32 6.76 7.90
C VAL A 199 7.71 6.49 7.35
N SER A 200 8.33 5.40 7.79
CA SER A 200 9.56 4.91 7.17
C SER A 200 9.26 4.33 5.78
N ILE A 201 9.87 4.93 4.75
CA ILE A 201 9.60 4.64 3.34
C ILE A 201 10.77 4.00 2.60
N SER A 202 11.83 3.61 3.31
CA SER A 202 12.94 2.84 2.75
C SER A 202 13.48 1.80 3.71
N ARG A 203 14.29 0.90 3.17
CA ARG A 203 15.08 -0.08 3.93
C ARG A 203 16.47 -0.22 3.31
N PRO A 204 17.50 -0.52 4.11
CA PRO A 204 18.81 -0.90 3.59
C PRO A 204 18.70 -2.11 2.67
N LYS A 205 19.38 -2.05 1.52
CA LYS A 205 19.38 -3.15 0.54
C LYS A 205 19.92 -4.46 1.10
N SER A 206 20.73 -4.39 2.17
CA SER A 206 21.19 -5.58 2.91
C SER A 206 20.05 -6.33 3.63
N HIS A 207 18.96 -5.64 3.97
CA HIS A 207 17.82 -6.22 4.67
C HIS A 207 16.63 -6.52 3.73
N LEU A 208 16.49 -5.73 2.67
CA LEU A 208 15.46 -5.87 1.66
C LEU A 208 16.07 -5.65 0.28
N SER A 209 16.24 -6.73 -0.51
CA SER A 209 16.83 -6.61 -1.85
C SER A 209 15.77 -6.58 -2.97
N TRP A 210 14.54 -6.99 -2.68
CA TRP A 210 13.41 -7.03 -3.60
C TRP A 210 12.47 -5.83 -3.38
N GLY A 211 12.72 -4.75 -4.11
CA GLY A 211 11.98 -3.49 -4.03
C GLY A 211 12.48 -2.49 -5.06
N ILE A 212 11.85 -1.32 -5.12
CA ILE A 212 12.21 -0.23 -6.05
C ILE A 212 13.45 0.49 -5.50
N PRO A 213 14.54 0.63 -6.27
CA PRO A 213 15.72 1.37 -5.83
C PRO A 213 15.39 2.84 -5.52
N VAL A 214 15.93 3.36 -4.41
CA VAL A 214 15.79 4.78 -4.05
C VAL A 214 16.61 5.64 -5.03
N PRO A 215 16.01 6.67 -5.64
CA PRO A 215 16.72 7.54 -6.57
C PRO A 215 17.91 8.28 -5.91
N GLY A 216 19.11 8.00 -6.40
CA GLY A 216 20.34 8.63 -5.91
C GLY A 216 20.94 7.97 -4.67
N ASP A 217 20.42 6.83 -4.23
CA ASP A 217 20.99 6.05 -3.13
C ASP A 217 20.86 4.54 -3.41
N ASP A 218 21.91 3.97 -3.97
CA ASP A 218 21.95 2.53 -4.33
C ASP A 218 22.04 1.60 -3.12
N SER A 219 22.23 2.13 -1.91
CA SER A 219 22.26 1.37 -0.67
C SER A 219 20.88 1.11 -0.09
N GLN A 220 19.85 1.80 -0.61
CA GLN A 220 18.49 1.76 -0.12
C GLN A 220 17.50 1.28 -1.20
N VAL A 221 16.46 0.60 -0.77
CA VAL A 221 15.27 0.33 -1.59
C VAL A 221 14.04 0.94 -0.92
N MET A 222 13.06 1.31 -1.72
CA MET A 222 11.79 1.81 -1.21
C MET A 222 11.09 0.71 -0.43
N TYR A 223 10.51 1.09 0.70
CA TYR A 223 9.65 0.19 1.46
C TYR A 223 8.30 0.06 0.76
N VAL A 224 7.71 -1.12 0.89
CA VAL A 224 6.48 -1.53 0.20
C VAL A 224 5.34 -0.50 0.30
N TRP A 225 5.23 0.22 1.41
CA TRP A 225 4.19 1.25 1.57
C TRP A 225 4.34 2.43 0.61
N MET A 226 5.58 2.83 0.27
CA MET A 226 5.80 3.92 -0.69
C MET A 226 5.38 3.51 -2.10
N ASP A 227 5.69 2.30 -2.53
CA ASP A 227 5.33 1.85 -3.86
C ASP A 227 3.87 1.39 -3.95
N ALA A 228 3.41 0.60 -2.98
CA ALA A 228 2.04 0.10 -2.97
C ALA A 228 1.00 1.24 -2.94
N LEU A 229 1.17 2.25 -2.08
CA LEU A 229 0.19 3.33 -1.98
C LEU A 229 0.16 4.24 -3.19
N THR A 230 1.24 4.37 -3.93
CA THR A 230 1.27 5.17 -5.17
C THR A 230 0.60 4.49 -6.36
N ASN A 231 0.23 3.22 -6.25
CA ASN A 231 -0.46 2.49 -7.32
C ASN A 231 -1.72 3.22 -7.81
N TYR A 232 -2.46 3.84 -6.89
CA TYR A 232 -3.73 4.53 -7.18
C TYR A 232 -3.60 5.68 -8.19
N ILE A 233 -2.43 6.30 -8.26
CA ILE A 233 -2.16 7.40 -9.20
C ILE A 233 -1.28 6.97 -10.37
N THR A 234 -0.36 6.04 -10.16
CA THR A 234 0.50 5.56 -11.24
C THR A 234 -0.26 4.77 -12.30
N VAL A 235 -1.30 4.04 -11.93
CA VAL A 235 -2.21 3.34 -12.85
C VAL A 235 -2.95 4.31 -13.77
N LEU A 236 -3.21 5.53 -13.31
CA LEU A 236 -3.79 6.61 -14.13
C LEU A 236 -2.77 7.29 -15.05
N GLY A 237 -1.48 6.99 -14.86
CA GLY A 237 -0.39 7.56 -15.66
C GLY A 237 0.38 8.70 -14.98
N TYR A 238 0.09 9.04 -13.71
CA TYR A 238 0.88 10.06 -12.99
C TYR A 238 2.31 9.56 -12.72
N PRO A 239 3.35 10.39 -12.83
CA PRO A 239 3.31 11.84 -13.11
C PRO A 239 3.44 12.21 -14.60
N ASP A 240 3.40 11.23 -15.52
CA ASP A 240 3.62 11.44 -16.95
C ASP A 240 2.41 12.07 -17.66
N GLN A 241 1.21 11.88 -17.09
CA GLN A 241 -0.05 12.31 -17.65
C GLN A 241 -0.85 13.18 -16.66
N ASP A 242 -1.73 14.03 -17.19
CA ASP A 242 -2.77 14.67 -16.40
C ASP A 242 -3.85 13.67 -16.01
N ILE A 243 -3.97 13.42 -14.71
CA ILE A 243 -4.93 12.47 -14.15
C ILE A 243 -6.18 13.15 -13.57
N SER A 244 -6.31 14.48 -13.66
CA SER A 244 -7.39 15.28 -13.05
C SER A 244 -8.79 14.85 -13.50
N LYS A 245 -8.89 14.17 -14.64
CA LYS A 245 -10.15 13.62 -15.14
C LYS A 245 -10.75 12.55 -14.21
N PHE A 246 -9.91 11.78 -13.51
CA PHE A 246 -10.33 10.66 -12.67
C PHE A 246 -9.83 10.79 -11.22
N TRP A 247 -8.78 11.57 -10.96
CA TRP A 247 -8.27 11.81 -9.61
C TRP A 247 -8.81 13.12 -9.04
N PRO A 248 -9.19 13.19 -7.75
CA PRO A 248 -9.13 12.12 -6.74
C PRO A 248 -10.13 10.99 -6.99
N ALA A 249 -9.87 9.81 -6.38
CA ALA A 249 -10.76 8.67 -6.48
C ALA A 249 -12.15 9.01 -5.94
N THR A 250 -13.19 8.57 -6.65
CA THR A 250 -14.58 8.75 -6.22
C THR A 250 -14.93 7.84 -5.06
N VAL A 251 -14.38 6.62 -5.07
CA VAL A 251 -14.55 5.62 -4.01
C VAL A 251 -13.28 4.82 -3.90
N SER A 252 -12.79 4.67 -2.68
CA SER A 252 -11.72 3.74 -2.32
C SER A 252 -12.26 2.67 -1.38
N ILE A 253 -12.14 1.40 -1.76
CA ILE A 253 -12.57 0.25 -0.98
C ILE A 253 -11.35 -0.36 -0.33
N VAL A 254 -11.32 -0.33 0.99
CA VAL A 254 -10.17 -0.75 1.80
C VAL A 254 -10.64 -1.75 2.84
N GLY A 255 -10.07 -2.93 2.85
CA GLY A 255 -10.39 -3.98 3.82
C GLY A 255 -10.12 -3.55 5.27
N LYS A 256 -10.87 -4.13 6.21
CA LYS A 256 -10.80 -3.81 7.63
C LYS A 256 -9.38 -3.90 8.22
N ASP A 257 -8.62 -4.90 7.78
CA ASP A 257 -7.27 -5.18 8.29
C ASP A 257 -6.18 -4.41 7.53
N THR A 258 -6.56 -3.62 6.53
CA THR A 258 -5.67 -2.70 5.85
C THR A 258 -5.51 -1.45 6.71
N VAL A 259 -4.27 -0.97 6.88
CA VAL A 259 -4.00 0.22 7.71
C VAL A 259 -4.62 1.46 7.05
N SER A 260 -5.83 1.80 7.47
CA SER A 260 -6.69 2.76 6.78
C SER A 260 -6.07 4.16 6.64
N TYR A 261 -5.35 4.64 7.68
CA TYR A 261 -4.77 5.99 7.64
C TYR A 261 -3.64 6.15 6.62
N THR A 262 -3.01 5.08 6.17
CA THR A 262 -1.98 5.14 5.14
C THR A 262 -2.56 5.30 3.73
N HIS A 263 -3.87 5.09 3.57
CA HIS A 263 -4.60 5.27 2.32
C HIS A 263 -5.23 6.67 2.19
N LEU A 264 -5.17 7.49 3.24
CA LEU A 264 -5.67 8.88 3.25
C LEU A 264 -4.65 9.84 2.65
#